data_7d6d3cab39ef3abe19f6ad52de8ab32e
#
_entry.id   7d6d3cab39ef3abe19f6ad52de8ab32e
#
_cell.length_a   1.000
_cell.length_b   1.000
_cell.length_c   1.000
_cell.angle_alpha   90.00
_cell.angle_beta   90.00
_cell.angle_gamma   90.00
#
_symmetry.space_group_name_H-M   'P 1'
#
loop_
_entity.id
_entity.type
_entity.pdbx_description
1 polymer ?
#
loop_
_entity_poly.entity_id
_entity_poly.type
_entity_poly.pdbx_seq_one_letter_code
_entity_poly.pdbx_strand_id
1 'polypeptide(L)' 'MNNYYLRVIVGASTTFDVTIVADGFSMHDCGVYQFWQKDDNDRIFTVANYPIERTIIESIEYGVE' A
#
# COMPACT_ATOMS: atom_id res chain seq x y z
N MET A 1 11.27 -7.21 1.54
CA MET A 1 10.11 -6.65 0.83
C MET A 1 8.85 -7.38 1.25
N ASN A 2 7.70 -6.72 1.21
CA ASN A 2 6.44 -7.30 1.68
C ASN A 2 5.39 -7.21 0.58
N ASN A 3 4.42 -8.14 0.61
CA ASN A 3 3.22 -8.03 -0.21
C ASN A 3 2.08 -7.51 0.65
N TYR A 4 1.46 -6.42 0.22
CA TYR A 4 0.30 -5.82 0.88
C TYR A 4 -0.91 -6.10 0.01
N TYR A 5 -1.88 -6.83 0.57
CA TYR A 5 -3.11 -7.21 -0.13
C TYR A 5 -4.21 -6.24 0.28
N LEU A 6 -4.64 -5.43 -0.68
CA LEU A 6 -5.58 -4.35 -0.44
C LEU A 6 -6.90 -4.61 -1.13
N ARG A 7 -7.97 -4.13 -0.53
CA ARG A 7 -9.27 -4.00 -1.19
C ARG A 7 -9.59 -2.52 -1.30
N VAL A 8 -9.80 -2.06 -2.52
CA VAL A 8 -10.08 -0.65 -2.81
C VAL A 8 -11.54 -0.50 -3.19
N ILE A 9 -12.24 0.41 -2.52
CA ILE A 9 -13.65 0.71 -2.75
C ILE A 9 -13.73 1.82 -3.78
N VAL A 10 -14.32 1.54 -4.94
CA VAL A 10 -14.40 2.50 -6.05
C VAL A 10 -15.79 2.98 -6.36
N GLY A 11 -16.79 2.51 -5.62
CA GLY A 11 -18.17 2.91 -5.78
C GLY A 11 -19.02 2.34 -4.68
N ALA A 12 -20.34 2.51 -4.80
CA ALA A 12 -21.27 2.08 -3.75
C ALA A 12 -21.21 0.57 -3.47
N SER A 13 -20.85 -0.23 -4.49
CA SER A 13 -20.81 -1.69 -4.35
C SER A 13 -19.68 -2.33 -5.14
N THR A 14 -18.74 -1.53 -5.62
CA THR A 14 -17.63 -2.02 -6.47
C THR A 14 -16.32 -1.91 -5.72
N THR A 15 -15.60 -3.02 -5.66
CA THR A 15 -14.26 -3.06 -5.07
C THR A 15 -13.32 -3.79 -6.01
N PHE A 16 -12.01 -3.49 -5.92
CA PHE A 16 -11.01 -4.37 -6.50
C PHE A 16 -9.92 -4.73 -5.52
N ASP A 17 -9.33 -5.90 -5.77
CA ASP A 17 -8.19 -6.36 -5.01
C ASP A 17 -6.91 -5.94 -5.72
N VAL A 18 -6.00 -5.36 -4.96
CA VAL A 18 -4.70 -4.89 -5.45
C VAL A 18 -3.61 -5.46 -4.58
N THR A 19 -2.51 -5.89 -5.18
CA THR A 19 -1.32 -6.30 -4.45
C THR A 19 -0.23 -5.27 -4.67
N ILE A 20 0.31 -4.73 -3.57
CA ILE A 20 1.42 -3.78 -3.61
C ILE A 20 2.64 -4.46 -3.03
N VAL A 21 3.75 -4.42 -3.75
CA VAL A 21 5.05 -4.89 -3.27
C VAL A 21 5.83 -3.68 -2.78
N ALA A 22 6.17 -3.66 -1.50
CA ALA A 22 6.83 -2.52 -0.88
C ALA A 22 7.63 -2.94 0.34
N ASP A 23 8.54 -2.09 0.80
CA ASP A 23 9.28 -2.31 2.04
C ASP A 23 8.49 -1.88 3.26
N GLY A 24 7.57 -0.95 3.09
CA GLY A 24 6.71 -0.51 4.17
C GLY A 24 5.63 0.45 3.69
N PHE A 25 4.84 0.92 4.65
CA PHE A 25 3.84 1.94 4.37
C PHE A 25 3.70 2.89 5.56
N SER A 26 3.17 4.07 5.28
CA SER A 26 2.88 5.09 6.29
C SER A 26 1.49 5.64 6.06
N MET A 27 0.83 6.06 7.14
CA MET A 27 -0.42 6.79 7.07
C MET A 27 -0.12 8.28 7.22
N HIS A 28 -0.62 9.08 6.29
CA HIS A 28 -0.39 10.52 6.29
C HIS A 28 -1.64 11.29 6.72
N ASP A 29 -1.43 12.44 7.33
CA ASP A 29 -2.52 13.31 7.80
C ASP A 29 -3.45 13.78 6.68
N CYS A 30 -2.96 13.77 5.43
CA CYS A 30 -3.79 14.09 4.27
C CYS A 30 -4.74 12.96 3.86
N GLY A 31 -4.75 11.85 4.59
CA GLY A 31 -5.70 10.76 4.39
C GLY A 31 -5.29 9.72 3.37
N VAL A 32 -3.98 9.49 3.21
CA VAL A 32 -3.49 8.46 2.29
C VAL A 32 -2.60 7.45 3.00
N TYR A 33 -2.64 6.21 2.51
CA TYR A 33 -1.60 5.21 2.74
C TYR A 33 -0.53 5.42 1.69
N GLN A 34 0.70 5.65 2.11
CA GLN A 34 1.84 5.76 1.20
C GLN A 34 2.70 4.50 1.33
N PHE A 35 2.80 3.74 0.25
CA PHE A 35 3.67 2.56 0.18
C PHE A 35 5.00 2.96 -0.41
N TRP A 36 6.09 2.49 0.20
CA TRP A 36 7.43 2.93 -0.17
C TRP A 36 8.39 1.75 -0.27
N GLN A 37 9.46 1.96 -1.03
CA GLN A 37 10.58 1.02 -1.15
C GLN A 37 11.88 1.76 -0.94
N LYS A 38 12.90 1.01 -0.55
CA LYS A 38 14.27 1.51 -0.51
C LYS A 38 15.04 1.00 -1.73
N ASP A 39 15.85 1.87 -2.31
CA ASP A 39 16.77 1.48 -3.36
C ASP A 39 18.10 0.97 -2.78
N ASP A 40 19.08 0.64 -3.64
CA ASP A 40 20.38 0.12 -3.22
C ASP A 40 21.20 1.13 -2.39
N ASN A 41 20.86 2.39 -2.44
CA ASN A 41 21.52 3.47 -1.68
C ASN A 41 20.75 3.87 -0.42
N ASP A 42 19.79 3.03 0.03
CA ASP A 42 18.91 3.29 1.17
C ASP A 42 18.02 4.53 1.02
N ARG A 43 17.79 4.97 -0.22
CA ARG A 43 16.87 6.06 -0.49
C ARG A 43 15.45 5.51 -0.58
N ILE A 44 14.53 6.23 0.04
CA ILE A 44 13.11 5.85 0.04
C ILE A 44 12.41 6.53 -1.12
N PHE A 45 11.64 5.75 -1.87
CA PHE A 45 10.78 6.30 -2.91
C PHE A 45 9.37 5.71 -2.79
N THR A 46 8.38 6.49 -3.21
CA THR A 46 6.98 6.10 -3.15
C THR A 46 6.63 5.22 -4.34
N VAL A 47 6.01 4.07 -4.08
CA VAL A 47 5.53 3.18 -5.14
C VAL A 47 4.05 3.31 -5.39
N ALA A 48 3.26 3.68 -4.37
CA ALA A 48 1.82 3.84 -4.51
C ALA A 48 1.24 4.66 -3.38
N ASN A 49 0.16 5.39 -3.67
CA ASN A 49 -0.65 6.09 -2.68
C ASN A 49 -2.11 5.67 -2.86
N TYR A 50 -2.78 5.36 -1.74
CA TYR A 50 -4.20 5.00 -1.74
C TYR A 50 -4.93 5.76 -0.66
N PRO A 51 -6.17 6.21 -0.90
CA PRO A 51 -6.93 6.92 0.13
C PRO A 51 -7.32 5.96 1.26
N ILE A 52 -7.07 6.39 2.50
CA ILE A 52 -7.36 5.58 3.70
C ILE A 52 -8.85 5.24 3.78
N GLU A 53 -9.71 6.20 3.46
CA GLU A 53 -11.16 6.03 3.57
C GLU A 53 -11.72 4.98 2.62
N ARG A 54 -10.99 4.65 1.56
CA ARG A 54 -11.47 3.75 0.52
C ARG A 54 -10.63 2.50 0.36
N THR A 55 -9.71 2.27 1.28
CA THR A 55 -8.75 1.17 1.14
C THR A 55 -8.70 0.37 2.43
N ILE A 56 -8.85 -0.95 2.31
CA ILE A 56 -8.71 -1.88 3.41
C ILE A 56 -7.45 -2.70 3.16
N ILE A 57 -6.52 -2.66 4.12
CA ILE A 57 -5.38 -3.57 4.08
C ILE A 57 -5.85 -4.89 4.67
N GLU A 58 -6.11 -5.86 3.82
CA GLU A 58 -6.68 -7.14 4.25
C GLU A 58 -5.66 -8.05 4.89
N SER A 59 -4.46 -8.07 4.34
CA SER A 59 -3.38 -8.89 4.88
C SER A 59 -2.03 -8.38 4.40
N ILE A 60 -1.00 -8.77 5.11
CA ILE A 60 0.38 -8.44 4.78
C ILE A 60 1.20 -9.73 4.82
N GLU A 61 1.93 -10.00 3.76
CA GLU A 61 2.86 -11.11 3.70
C GLU A 61 4.27 -10.53 3.79
N TYR A 62 4.93 -10.79 4.91
CA TYR A 62 6.24 -10.20 5.21
C TYR A 62 7.37 -11.04 4.63
N GLY A 63 8.47 -10.36 4.27
CA GLY A 63 9.69 -11.03 3.88
C GLY A 63 9.63 -11.74 2.53
N VAL A 64 8.85 -11.24 1.61
CA VAL A 64 8.74 -11.79 0.24
C VAL A 64 9.86 -11.20 -0.62
N GLU A 65 10.52 -12.04 -1.36
CA GLU A 65 11.56 -11.61 -2.30
C GLU A 65 11.06 -11.56 -3.74
#